data_aab14f3f7bd29155dfbc6d94cce84327
#
_entry.id   aab14f3f7bd29155dfbc6d94cce84327
#
_cell.length_a   1.000
_cell.length_b   1.000
_cell.length_c   1.000
_cell.angle_alpha   90.00
_cell.angle_beta   90.00
_cell.angle_gamma   90.00
#
_symmetry.space_group_name_H-M   'P 1'
#
loop_
_entity.id
_entity.type
_entity.pdbx_description
1 polymer ?
#
loop_
_entity_poly.entity_id
_entity_poly.type
_entity_poly.pdbx_seq_one_letter_code
_entity_poly.pdbx_strand_id
1 'polypeptide(L)'
;MNLFSLPLKTQPDLELFGISYFNDDFYALVFRMCVNIVVLTLLIRFMYYPKSRRKDYLFTYYLIGMITFFLCFGLKKLDIDTGMGLGLFAIFSILRYRTEGIEIKEMTYLFLVIGISVVNALASNKISLAEMGLINGVLLAITFGLENMWLLKHETRKIIQYERIDLIKPELYSEMLADVEERTGLKINRIEVGKIDFLRDTAQLRIFYDGDIQSFGSSVETSDSSAD
;
A
#
# COMPACT_ATOMS: atom_id res chain seq x y z
N MET A 1 37.34 50.16 14.75
CA MET A 1 38.14 49.56 13.66
C MET A 1 37.82 48.07 13.68
N ASN A 2 36.70 47.68 13.01
CA ASN A 2 36.17 46.32 13.03
C ASN A 2 36.75 45.51 11.87
N LEU A 3 37.69 44.64 12.16
CA LEU A 3 38.47 43.81 11.25
C LEU A 3 37.84 42.43 10.96
N PHE A 4 36.51 42.32 11.07
CA PHE A 4 35.81 40.99 10.93
C PHE A 4 34.65 41.00 9.95
N SER A 5 34.72 41.76 8.88
CA SER A 5 33.77 41.67 7.78
C SER A 5 34.50 41.41 6.46
N LEU A 6 35.19 40.28 6.38
CA LEU A 6 35.56 39.72 5.08
C LEU A 6 34.30 39.03 4.54
N PRO A 7 33.78 39.46 3.38
CA PRO A 7 32.73 38.66 2.73
C PRO A 7 33.34 37.32 2.35
N LEU A 8 32.74 36.25 2.85
CA LEU A 8 33.01 34.91 2.38
C LEU A 8 32.78 34.92 0.86
N LYS A 9 33.88 34.84 0.12
CA LYS A 9 33.94 34.77 -1.32
C LYS A 9 33.12 33.54 -1.72
N THR A 10 31.91 33.79 -2.21
CA THR A 10 31.09 32.77 -2.86
C THR A 10 31.93 32.01 -3.86
N GLN A 11 32.04 30.73 -3.74
CA GLN A 11 32.72 29.87 -4.69
C GLN A 11 32.11 30.14 -6.09
N PRO A 12 32.90 30.15 -7.17
CA PRO A 12 32.35 30.32 -8.50
C PRO A 12 31.36 29.19 -8.75
N ASP A 13 30.10 29.58 -8.92
CA ASP A 13 29.05 28.63 -9.27
C ASP A 13 29.45 28.00 -10.60
N LEU A 14 29.79 26.72 -10.56
CA LEU A 14 30.01 25.93 -11.76
C LEU A 14 28.67 25.84 -12.49
N GLU A 15 28.53 26.62 -13.56
CA GLU A 15 27.35 26.62 -14.43
C GLU A 15 27.64 25.87 -15.72
N LEU A 16 26.78 24.94 -16.09
CA LEU A 16 26.75 24.31 -17.40
C LEU A 16 25.43 24.68 -18.08
N PHE A 17 25.50 25.37 -19.21
CA PHE A 17 24.32 25.86 -19.95
C PHE A 17 23.38 26.75 -19.11
N GLY A 18 23.92 27.57 -18.17
CA GLY A 18 23.11 28.43 -17.30
C GLY A 18 22.39 27.72 -16.16
N ILE A 19 22.77 26.46 -15.87
CA ILE A 19 22.26 25.69 -14.76
C ILE A 19 23.37 25.49 -13.73
N SER A 20 23.15 25.93 -12.50
CA SER A 20 24.09 25.73 -11.39
C SER A 20 24.16 24.27 -11.01
N TYR A 21 25.36 23.70 -10.87
CA TYR A 21 25.57 22.31 -10.47
C TYR A 21 25.12 22.05 -9.02
N PHE A 22 25.34 22.97 -8.12
CA PHE A 22 24.97 22.87 -6.72
C PHE A 22 24.24 24.13 -6.27
N ASN A 23 23.09 23.97 -5.75
CA ASN A 23 22.29 25.00 -5.10
C ASN A 23 22.07 24.60 -3.64
N ASP A 24 21.81 25.52 -2.73
CA ASP A 24 21.53 25.24 -1.32
C ASP A 24 20.35 24.25 -1.17
N ASP A 25 19.42 24.28 -2.10
CA ASP A 25 18.30 23.35 -2.19
C ASP A 25 18.72 21.89 -2.47
N PHE A 26 19.91 21.64 -3.04
CA PHE A 26 20.36 20.29 -3.36
C PHE A 26 20.57 19.45 -2.10
N TYR A 27 21.23 20.00 -1.09
CA TYR A 27 21.44 19.29 0.18
C TYR A 27 20.11 19.04 0.90
N ALA A 28 19.20 20.00 0.84
CA ALA A 28 17.86 19.84 1.39
C ALA A 28 17.06 18.75 0.64
N LEU A 29 17.17 18.67 -0.69
CA LEU A 29 16.58 17.61 -1.49
C LEU A 29 17.11 16.24 -1.08
N VAL A 30 18.45 16.08 -1.03
CA VAL A 30 19.08 14.79 -0.69
C VAL A 30 18.67 14.36 0.70
N PHE A 31 18.71 15.28 1.68
CA PHE A 31 18.28 14.97 3.05
C PHE A 31 16.83 14.49 3.12
N ARG A 32 15.90 15.21 2.50
CA ARG A 32 14.47 14.83 2.47
C ARG A 32 14.21 13.53 1.72
N MET A 33 14.95 13.29 0.64
CA MET A 33 14.90 12.03 -0.09
C MET A 33 15.35 10.86 0.80
N CYS A 34 16.45 11.02 1.54
CA CYS A 34 16.91 10.01 2.50
C CYS A 34 15.86 9.74 3.58
N VAL A 35 15.28 10.78 4.17
CA VAL A 35 14.18 10.63 5.14
C VAL A 35 13.01 9.89 4.52
N ASN A 36 12.59 10.28 3.31
CA ASN A 36 11.49 9.61 2.61
C ASN A 36 11.78 8.12 2.40
N ILE A 37 12.96 7.76 1.92
CA ILE A 37 13.36 6.35 1.70
C ILE A 37 13.34 5.58 3.03
N VAL A 38 13.86 6.15 4.12
CA VAL A 38 13.87 5.51 5.44
C VAL A 38 12.44 5.25 5.91
N VAL A 39 11.57 6.26 5.87
CA VAL A 39 10.18 6.14 6.31
C VAL A 39 9.41 5.13 5.45
N LEU A 40 9.56 5.18 4.13
CA LEU A 40 8.95 4.20 3.22
C LEU A 40 9.47 2.79 3.49
N THR A 41 10.75 2.64 3.76
CA THR A 41 11.33 1.33 4.10
C THR A 41 10.76 0.80 5.40
N LEU A 42 10.62 1.62 6.44
CA LEU A 42 9.97 1.24 7.69
C LEU A 42 8.52 0.79 7.45
N LEU A 43 7.75 1.57 6.69
CA LEU A 43 6.36 1.24 6.37
C LEU A 43 6.25 -0.07 5.56
N ILE A 44 6.98 -0.15 4.44
CA ILE A 44 6.82 -1.23 3.48
C ILE A 44 7.49 -2.52 3.97
N ARG A 45 8.74 -2.43 4.46
CA ARG A 45 9.54 -3.61 4.80
C ARG A 45 9.16 -4.22 6.14
N PHE A 46 8.86 -3.37 7.16
CA PHE A 46 8.59 -3.85 8.52
C PHE A 46 7.10 -3.99 8.85
N MET A 47 6.24 -3.21 8.20
CA MET A 47 4.80 -3.26 8.51
C MET A 47 4.02 -4.04 7.45
N TYR A 48 4.18 -3.71 6.18
CA TYR A 48 3.43 -4.34 5.10
C TYR A 48 3.92 -5.76 4.78
N TYR A 49 5.23 -5.93 4.51
CA TYR A 49 5.78 -7.19 3.99
C TYR A 49 5.59 -8.40 4.91
N PRO A 50 5.75 -8.32 6.25
CA PRO A 50 5.61 -9.48 7.13
C PRO A 50 4.20 -10.08 7.08
N LYS A 51 3.19 -9.27 6.77
CA LYS A 51 1.79 -9.68 6.80
C LYS A 51 1.21 -10.02 5.42
N SER A 52 1.58 -9.28 4.38
CA SER A 52 1.00 -9.47 3.02
C SER A 52 1.81 -10.44 2.16
N ARG A 53 3.14 -10.56 2.38
CA ARG A 53 4.08 -11.39 1.63
C ARG A 53 4.03 -11.22 0.09
N ARG A 54 3.30 -10.24 -0.44
CA ARG A 54 3.17 -9.97 -1.89
C ARG A 54 4.32 -9.10 -2.36
N LYS A 55 5.24 -9.67 -3.13
CA LYS A 55 6.45 -8.96 -3.61
C LYS A 55 6.15 -7.91 -4.68
N ASP A 56 5.11 -8.12 -5.48
CA ASP A 56 4.75 -7.23 -6.59
C ASP A 56 4.37 -5.84 -6.12
N TYR A 57 3.66 -5.75 -4.99
CA TYR A 57 3.29 -4.46 -4.40
C TYR A 57 4.46 -3.72 -3.75
N LEU A 58 5.52 -4.41 -3.30
CA LEU A 58 6.71 -3.75 -2.76
C LEU A 58 7.34 -2.82 -3.81
N PHE A 59 7.60 -3.37 -5.00
CA PHE A 59 8.17 -2.60 -6.11
C PHE A 59 7.28 -1.39 -6.44
N THR A 60 5.98 -1.62 -6.54
CA THR A 60 5.01 -0.58 -6.86
C THR A 60 5.02 0.54 -5.82
N TYR A 61 5.01 0.21 -4.53
CA TYR A 61 5.00 1.22 -3.45
C TYR A 61 6.26 2.06 -3.42
N TYR A 62 7.44 1.44 -3.54
CA TYR A 62 8.69 2.21 -3.60
C TYR A 62 8.73 3.13 -4.81
N LEU A 63 8.36 2.62 -5.99
CA LEU A 63 8.39 3.40 -7.22
C LEU A 63 7.40 4.57 -7.18
N ILE A 64 6.15 4.32 -6.78
CA ILE A 64 5.14 5.37 -6.66
C ILE A 64 5.55 6.40 -5.61
N GLY A 65 6.07 5.97 -4.45
CA GLY A 65 6.55 6.90 -3.43
C GLY A 65 7.67 7.81 -3.93
N MET A 66 8.64 7.26 -4.65
CA MET A 66 9.74 8.05 -5.21
C MET A 66 9.28 8.99 -6.32
N ILE A 67 8.42 8.53 -7.23
CA ILE A 67 7.84 9.38 -8.28
C ILE A 67 7.04 10.52 -7.66
N THR A 68 6.19 10.23 -6.68
CA THR A 68 5.39 11.24 -5.96
C THR A 68 6.29 12.27 -5.28
N PHE A 69 7.36 11.82 -4.61
CA PHE A 69 8.33 12.70 -3.97
C PHE A 69 8.95 13.68 -4.98
N PHE A 70 9.49 13.18 -6.09
CA PHE A 70 10.14 14.01 -7.10
C PHE A 70 9.16 14.94 -7.81
N LEU A 71 7.95 14.49 -8.12
CA LEU A 71 6.91 15.34 -8.70
C LEU A 71 6.54 16.49 -7.76
N CYS A 72 6.26 16.20 -6.50
CA CYS A 72 5.90 17.22 -5.53
C CYS A 72 7.06 18.20 -5.26
N PHE A 73 8.29 17.70 -5.19
CA PHE A 73 9.47 18.56 -5.04
C PHE A 73 9.67 19.48 -6.26
N GLY A 74 9.53 18.94 -7.48
CA GLY A 74 9.63 19.71 -8.72
C GLY A 74 8.55 20.79 -8.83
N LEU A 75 7.30 20.44 -8.54
CA LEU A 75 6.18 21.38 -8.55
C LEU A 75 6.35 22.51 -7.52
N LYS A 76 6.87 22.18 -6.33
CA LYS A 76 7.19 23.19 -5.32
C LYS A 76 8.24 24.18 -5.79
N LYS A 77 9.27 23.72 -6.51
CA LYS A 77 10.34 24.58 -7.01
C LYS A 77 9.87 25.55 -8.08
N LEU A 78 8.77 25.25 -8.76
CA LEU A 78 8.16 26.10 -9.78
C LEU A 78 7.24 27.19 -9.20
N ASP A 79 7.17 27.34 -7.88
CA ASP A 79 6.27 28.29 -7.15
C ASP A 79 4.79 28.25 -7.59
N ILE A 80 4.37 27.09 -8.10
CA ILE A 80 3.00 26.92 -8.58
C ILE A 80 2.15 26.35 -7.44
N ASP A 81 1.61 27.21 -6.60
CA ASP A 81 0.68 26.78 -5.52
C ASP A 81 -0.52 26.00 -6.06
N THR A 82 -1.02 26.39 -7.23
CA THR A 82 -2.09 25.69 -7.97
C THR A 82 -1.62 24.38 -8.59
N GLY A 83 -0.34 24.28 -8.97
CA GLY A 83 0.23 23.08 -9.58
C GLY A 83 0.39 21.91 -8.61
N MET A 84 0.62 22.19 -7.33
CA MET A 84 0.68 21.13 -6.31
C MET A 84 -0.66 20.40 -6.18
N GLY A 85 -1.77 21.13 -6.17
CA GLY A 85 -3.11 20.52 -6.17
C GLY A 85 -3.39 19.72 -7.44
N LEU A 86 -3.02 20.26 -8.60
CA LEU A 86 -3.16 19.57 -9.89
C LEU A 86 -2.26 18.33 -10.00
N GLY A 87 -1.02 18.39 -9.51
CA GLY A 87 -0.10 17.26 -9.51
C GLY A 87 -0.60 16.12 -8.63
N LEU A 88 -1.09 16.43 -7.44
CA LEU A 88 -1.71 15.46 -6.55
C LEU A 88 -2.96 14.84 -7.17
N PHE A 89 -3.81 15.68 -7.76
CA PHE A 89 -5.01 15.23 -8.46
C PHE A 89 -4.68 14.33 -9.67
N ALA A 90 -3.61 14.64 -10.42
CA ALA A 90 -3.15 13.81 -11.52
C ALA A 90 -2.71 12.42 -11.04
N ILE A 91 -1.96 12.33 -9.91
CA ILE A 91 -1.56 11.05 -9.31
C ILE A 91 -2.79 10.24 -8.91
N PHE A 92 -3.75 10.84 -8.24
CA PHE A 92 -5.01 10.16 -7.86
C PHE A 92 -5.83 9.74 -9.07
N SER A 93 -5.82 10.53 -10.15
CA SER A 93 -6.51 10.21 -11.39
C SER A 93 -5.91 8.98 -12.08
N ILE A 94 -4.59 8.86 -12.12
CA ILE A 94 -3.90 7.69 -12.68
C ILE A 94 -4.23 6.42 -11.89
N LEU A 95 -4.32 6.51 -10.57
CA LEU A 95 -4.67 5.37 -9.71
C LEU A 95 -6.12 4.90 -9.91
N ARG A 96 -7.01 5.80 -10.33
CA ARG A 96 -8.44 5.49 -10.56
C ARG A 96 -8.68 4.63 -11.81
N TYR A 97 -7.79 4.65 -12.80
CA TYR A 97 -7.97 3.91 -14.06
C TYR A 97 -7.58 2.43 -14.00
N ARG A 98 -7.28 1.89 -12.82
CA ARG A 98 -6.98 0.48 -12.68
C ARG A 98 -8.27 -0.33 -12.73
N THR A 99 -8.44 -1.13 -13.79
CA THR A 99 -9.64 -1.92 -14.08
C THR A 99 -9.78 -3.17 -13.19
N GLU A 100 -8.73 -3.56 -12.48
CA GLU A 100 -8.79 -4.66 -11.54
C GLU A 100 -9.02 -4.14 -10.12
N GLY A 101 -9.94 -4.77 -9.39
CA GLY A 101 -10.25 -4.42 -8.01
C GLY A 101 -9.05 -4.68 -7.08
N ILE A 102 -8.33 -3.61 -6.71
CA ILE A 102 -7.29 -3.68 -5.69
C ILE A 102 -7.94 -3.98 -4.34
N GLU A 103 -7.38 -4.86 -3.56
CA GLU A 103 -7.84 -5.10 -2.19
C GLU A 103 -7.79 -3.79 -1.37
N ILE A 104 -8.77 -3.58 -0.50
CA ILE A 104 -8.90 -2.35 0.30
C ILE A 104 -7.61 -2.05 1.08
N LYS A 105 -6.97 -3.09 1.60
CA LYS A 105 -5.73 -2.99 2.35
C LYS A 105 -4.59 -2.45 1.50
N GLU A 106 -4.41 -3.00 0.30
CA GLU A 106 -3.38 -2.58 -0.64
C GLU A 106 -3.57 -1.11 -1.06
N MET A 107 -4.83 -0.71 -1.28
CA MET A 107 -5.18 0.66 -1.60
C MET A 107 -4.82 1.62 -0.45
N THR A 108 -5.07 1.21 0.81
CA THR A 108 -4.73 2.00 1.99
C THR A 108 -3.22 2.23 2.09
N TYR A 109 -2.40 1.18 1.91
CA TYR A 109 -0.95 1.33 1.90
C TYR A 109 -0.45 2.22 0.76
N LEU A 110 -1.07 2.15 -0.40
CA LEU A 110 -0.76 3.03 -1.52
C LEU A 110 -0.99 4.50 -1.17
N PHE A 111 -2.13 4.82 -0.54
CA PHE A 111 -2.42 6.17 -0.07
C PHE A 111 -1.46 6.64 1.01
N LEU A 112 -1.06 5.77 1.93
CA LEU A 112 -0.06 6.09 2.95
C LEU A 112 1.29 6.44 2.33
N VAL A 113 1.76 5.64 1.37
CA VAL A 113 3.01 5.86 0.64
C VAL A 113 2.99 7.21 -0.08
N ILE A 114 1.91 7.50 -0.79
CA ILE A 114 1.72 8.80 -1.49
C ILE A 114 1.73 9.94 -0.47
N GLY A 115 0.91 9.85 0.59
CA GLY A 115 0.78 10.88 1.61
C GLY A 115 2.11 11.21 2.31
N ILE A 116 2.85 10.19 2.73
CA ILE A 116 4.19 10.34 3.34
C ILE A 116 5.15 11.03 2.36
N SER A 117 5.18 10.59 1.10
CA SER A 117 6.07 11.16 0.09
C SER A 117 5.75 12.61 -0.23
N VAL A 118 4.46 12.97 -0.27
CA VAL A 118 4.00 14.37 -0.43
C VAL A 118 4.47 15.23 0.75
N VAL A 119 4.23 14.80 1.98
CA VAL A 119 4.63 15.57 3.18
C VAL A 119 6.14 15.78 3.20
N ASN A 120 6.93 14.75 2.93
CA ASN A 120 8.39 14.82 2.95
C ASN A 120 8.94 15.72 1.82
N ALA A 121 8.32 15.71 0.63
CA ALA A 121 8.71 16.57 -0.48
C ALA A 121 8.36 18.04 -0.23
N LEU A 122 7.18 18.31 0.32
CA LEU A 122 6.69 19.67 0.55
C LEU A 122 7.29 20.34 1.80
N ALA A 123 7.92 19.58 2.68
CA ALA A 123 8.62 20.13 3.82
C ALA A 123 9.51 21.30 3.37
N SER A 124 9.36 22.47 3.95
CA SER A 124 10.06 23.71 3.59
C SER A 124 10.48 24.42 4.87
N ASN A 125 11.09 25.59 4.73
CA ASN A 125 11.42 26.44 5.89
C ASN A 125 10.20 26.80 6.77
N LYS A 126 8.97 26.51 6.29
CA LYS A 126 7.73 26.66 7.04
C LYS A 126 7.36 25.44 7.88
N ILE A 127 7.90 24.26 7.55
CA ILE A 127 7.68 23.01 8.30
C ILE A 127 9.00 22.62 8.95
N SER A 128 9.03 22.63 10.28
CA SER A 128 10.22 22.27 11.04
C SER A 128 10.53 20.77 10.89
N LEU A 129 11.80 20.39 11.08
CA LEU A 129 12.19 18.97 11.11
C LEU A 129 11.45 18.18 12.18
N ALA A 130 11.12 18.82 13.30
CA ALA A 130 10.35 18.21 14.38
C ALA A 130 8.90 17.91 13.93
N GLU A 131 8.26 18.84 13.22
CA GLU A 131 6.91 18.63 12.67
C GLU A 131 6.90 17.52 11.62
N MET A 132 7.87 17.51 10.72
CA MET A 132 8.02 16.44 9.73
C MET A 132 8.24 15.08 10.40
N GLY A 133 9.10 15.01 11.42
CA GLY A 133 9.33 13.81 12.21
C GLY A 133 8.08 13.36 12.96
N LEU A 134 7.32 14.29 13.53
CA LEU A 134 6.08 14.00 14.22
C LEU A 134 5.02 13.44 13.27
N ILE A 135 4.82 14.06 12.12
CA ILE A 135 3.83 13.59 11.13
C ILE A 135 4.16 12.15 10.68
N ASN A 136 5.41 11.92 10.27
CA ASN A 136 5.84 10.59 9.86
C ASN A 136 5.74 9.57 11.01
N GLY A 137 6.15 9.95 12.22
CA GLY A 137 6.08 9.12 13.41
C GLY A 137 4.65 8.74 13.79
N VAL A 138 3.71 9.69 13.76
CA VAL A 138 2.29 9.45 14.04
C VAL A 138 1.68 8.53 12.99
N LEU A 139 1.94 8.75 11.70
CA LEU A 139 1.43 7.89 10.64
C LEU A 139 1.94 6.44 10.79
N LEU A 140 3.24 6.26 11.05
CA LEU A 140 3.80 4.94 11.30
C LEU A 140 3.22 4.32 12.58
N ALA A 141 3.11 5.06 13.67
CA ALA A 141 2.58 4.55 14.93
C ALA A 141 1.11 4.11 14.80
N ILE A 142 0.27 4.91 14.16
CA ILE A 142 -1.13 4.56 13.90
C ILE A 142 -1.21 3.31 13.02
N THR A 143 -0.46 3.26 11.92
CA THR A 143 -0.46 2.11 11.01
C THR A 143 0.00 0.84 11.74
N PHE A 144 1.07 0.94 12.53
CA PHE A 144 1.58 -0.17 13.35
C PHE A 144 0.55 -0.63 14.38
N GLY A 145 -0.08 0.31 15.08
CA GLY A 145 -1.12 0.02 16.06
C GLY A 145 -2.33 -0.69 15.43
N LEU A 146 -2.85 -0.14 14.34
CA LEU A 146 -3.97 -0.75 13.62
C LEU A 146 -3.60 -2.13 13.06
N GLU A 147 -2.40 -2.30 12.52
CA GLU A 147 -1.93 -3.55 11.94
C GLU A 147 -1.72 -4.65 13.00
N ASN A 148 -1.26 -4.30 14.20
CA ASN A 148 -0.96 -5.27 15.25
C ASN A 148 -2.09 -5.47 16.26
N MET A 149 -2.82 -4.41 16.59
CA MET A 149 -3.83 -4.47 17.65
C MET A 149 -5.23 -4.75 17.13
N TRP A 150 -5.56 -4.32 15.93
CA TRP A 150 -6.92 -4.40 15.41
C TRP A 150 -7.10 -5.39 14.25
N LEU A 151 -6.05 -5.77 13.55
CA LEU A 151 -6.19 -6.84 12.57
C LEU A 151 -6.28 -8.19 13.29
N LEU A 152 -7.49 -8.46 13.78
CA LEU A 152 -8.00 -9.79 14.11
C LEU A 152 -7.57 -10.76 13.02
N LYS A 153 -7.22 -11.99 13.43
CA LYS A 153 -6.87 -13.14 12.61
C LYS A 153 -7.35 -13.01 11.16
N HIS A 154 -6.40 -13.02 10.24
CA HIS A 154 -6.74 -13.07 8.82
C HIS A 154 -7.46 -14.37 8.52
N GLU A 155 -8.79 -14.32 8.50
CA GLU A 155 -9.56 -15.40 7.90
C GLU A 155 -9.32 -15.40 6.40
N THR A 156 -8.67 -16.43 5.93
CA THR A 156 -8.54 -16.68 4.49
C THR A 156 -9.86 -17.21 3.99
N ARG A 157 -10.37 -16.62 2.90
CA ARG A 157 -11.58 -17.11 2.25
C ARG A 157 -11.21 -17.92 1.02
N LYS A 158 -11.87 -19.05 0.85
CA LYS A 158 -11.81 -19.86 -0.38
C LYS A 158 -13.23 -20.18 -0.87
N ILE A 159 -13.41 -20.14 -2.17
CA ILE A 159 -14.67 -20.50 -2.79
C ILE A 159 -14.53 -21.92 -3.29
N ILE A 160 -15.45 -22.78 -2.92
CA ILE A 160 -15.53 -24.19 -3.37
C ILE A 160 -16.89 -24.48 -3.97
N GLN A 161 -16.91 -25.39 -4.94
CA GLN A 161 -18.14 -25.93 -5.48
C GLN A 161 -18.50 -27.20 -4.68
N TYR A 162 -19.72 -27.23 -4.13
CA TYR A 162 -20.18 -28.29 -3.26
C TYR A 162 -21.36 -29.02 -3.90
N GLU A 163 -21.30 -30.33 -3.96
CA GLU A 163 -22.24 -31.17 -4.69
C GLU A 163 -23.40 -31.74 -3.80
N ARG A 164 -23.25 -31.65 -2.47
CA ARG A 164 -24.26 -32.19 -1.56
C ARG A 164 -25.25 -31.11 -1.12
N ILE A 165 -26.18 -30.78 -2.00
CA ILE A 165 -27.22 -29.76 -1.76
C ILE A 165 -28.13 -30.12 -0.58
N ASP A 166 -28.31 -31.38 -0.28
CA ASP A 166 -29.08 -31.85 0.86
C ASP A 166 -28.60 -31.27 2.19
N LEU A 167 -27.28 -31.03 2.33
CA LEU A 167 -26.65 -30.56 3.55
C LEU A 167 -26.61 -29.01 3.68
N ILE A 168 -26.99 -28.25 2.67
CA ILE A 168 -26.95 -26.77 2.75
C ILE A 168 -28.03 -26.16 3.63
N LYS A 169 -28.95 -26.97 4.14
CA LYS A 169 -30.02 -26.52 5.04
C LYS A 169 -29.45 -26.04 6.37
N PRO A 170 -29.98 -24.92 6.95
CA PRO A 170 -29.46 -24.38 8.21
C PRO A 170 -29.44 -25.44 9.36
N GLU A 171 -30.37 -26.39 9.36
CA GLU A 171 -30.49 -27.46 10.36
C GLU A 171 -29.32 -28.46 10.28
N LEU A 172 -28.73 -28.64 9.08
CA LEU A 172 -27.65 -29.59 8.80
C LEU A 172 -26.29 -28.90 8.68
N TYR A 173 -26.18 -27.65 9.15
CA TYR A 173 -24.94 -26.87 9.06
C TYR A 173 -23.73 -27.59 9.68
N SER A 174 -23.91 -28.25 10.80
CA SER A 174 -22.82 -28.98 11.48
C SER A 174 -22.32 -30.17 10.67
N GLU A 175 -23.21 -30.86 9.95
CA GLU A 175 -22.85 -31.98 9.09
C GLU A 175 -22.14 -31.49 7.82
N MET A 176 -22.63 -30.40 7.23
CA MET A 176 -21.96 -29.74 6.10
C MET A 176 -20.56 -29.29 6.49
N LEU A 177 -20.39 -28.69 7.67
CA LEU A 177 -19.09 -28.24 8.16
C LEU A 177 -18.11 -29.42 8.28
N ALA A 178 -18.55 -30.52 8.92
CA ALA A 178 -17.74 -31.72 9.11
C ALA A 178 -17.35 -32.36 7.77
N ASP A 179 -18.28 -32.48 6.82
CA ASP A 179 -18.02 -33.05 5.49
C ASP A 179 -16.99 -32.19 4.71
N VAL A 180 -17.10 -30.85 4.78
CA VAL A 180 -16.16 -29.97 4.10
C VAL A 180 -14.78 -29.97 4.78
N GLU A 181 -14.72 -30.05 6.13
CA GLU A 181 -13.44 -30.18 6.86
C GLU A 181 -12.74 -31.49 6.52
N GLU A 182 -13.47 -32.62 6.48
CA GLU A 182 -12.92 -33.93 6.13
C GLU A 182 -12.34 -33.94 4.72
N ARG A 183 -13.05 -33.38 3.75
CA ARG A 183 -12.63 -33.36 2.33
C ARG A 183 -11.51 -32.36 2.05
N THR A 184 -11.50 -31.22 2.74
CA THR A 184 -10.49 -30.16 2.50
C THR A 184 -9.26 -30.31 3.38
N GLY A 185 -9.37 -31.02 4.51
CA GLY A 185 -8.32 -31.08 5.53
C GLY A 185 -8.06 -29.74 6.24
N LEU A 186 -8.95 -28.76 6.06
CA LEU A 186 -8.84 -27.43 6.64
C LEU A 186 -9.75 -27.31 7.86
N LYS A 187 -9.26 -26.69 8.92
CA LYS A 187 -10.10 -26.33 10.05
C LYS A 187 -10.88 -25.07 9.70
N ILE A 188 -12.18 -25.18 9.53
CA ILE A 188 -13.05 -24.13 9.02
C ILE A 188 -13.72 -23.39 10.18
N ASN A 189 -13.59 -22.07 10.21
CA ASN A 189 -14.24 -21.23 11.22
C ASN A 189 -15.73 -21.04 10.92
N ARG A 190 -16.08 -20.83 9.63
CA ARG A 190 -17.46 -20.67 9.18
C ARG A 190 -17.60 -20.95 7.69
N ILE A 191 -18.83 -21.30 7.29
CA ILE A 191 -19.21 -21.49 5.89
C ILE A 191 -20.38 -20.56 5.57
N GLU A 192 -20.32 -19.89 4.44
CA GLU A 192 -21.43 -19.14 3.87
C GLU A 192 -21.88 -19.81 2.57
N VAL A 193 -23.18 -20.08 2.47
CA VAL A 193 -23.78 -20.62 1.25
C VAL A 193 -24.01 -19.45 0.28
N GLY A 194 -23.39 -19.53 -0.91
CA GLY A 194 -23.50 -18.55 -1.96
C GLY A 194 -24.56 -18.92 -3.01
N LYS A 195 -24.18 -18.91 -4.30
CA LYS A 195 -25.07 -19.23 -5.40
C LYS A 195 -25.39 -20.73 -5.41
N ILE A 196 -26.66 -21.08 -5.51
CA ILE A 196 -27.15 -22.46 -5.62
C ILE A 196 -27.61 -22.70 -7.07
N ASP A 197 -27.16 -23.82 -7.64
CA ASP A 197 -27.57 -24.27 -8.96
C ASP A 197 -28.34 -25.59 -8.83
N PHE A 198 -29.64 -25.51 -8.86
CA PHE A 198 -30.53 -26.68 -8.76
C PHE A 198 -30.55 -27.55 -10.02
N LEU A 199 -30.03 -27.04 -11.17
CA LEU A 199 -29.94 -27.83 -12.39
C LEU A 199 -28.77 -28.82 -12.34
N ARG A 200 -27.69 -28.41 -11.67
CA ARG A 200 -26.47 -29.19 -11.55
C ARG A 200 -26.31 -29.83 -10.17
N ASP A 201 -27.27 -29.64 -9.29
CA ASP A 201 -27.24 -30.09 -7.90
C ASP A 201 -25.95 -29.67 -7.20
N THR A 202 -25.55 -28.38 -7.40
CA THR A 202 -24.34 -27.82 -6.80
C THR A 202 -24.60 -26.50 -6.08
N ALA A 203 -23.84 -26.24 -5.03
CA ALA A 203 -23.84 -24.96 -4.33
C ALA A 203 -22.42 -24.40 -4.23
N GLN A 204 -22.29 -23.10 -4.39
CA GLN A 204 -21.03 -22.40 -4.15
C GLN A 204 -20.92 -22.08 -2.67
N LEU A 205 -19.92 -22.63 -1.99
CA LEU A 205 -19.65 -22.35 -0.59
C LEU A 205 -18.44 -21.43 -0.47
N ARG A 206 -18.55 -20.41 0.40
CA ARG A 206 -17.42 -19.60 0.85
C ARG A 206 -16.99 -20.13 2.20
N ILE A 207 -15.82 -20.74 2.26
CA ILE A 207 -15.24 -21.24 3.49
C ILE A 207 -14.24 -20.22 4.04
N PHE A 208 -14.26 -20.01 5.35
CA PHE A 208 -13.37 -19.13 6.09
C PHE A 208 -12.54 -19.96 7.06
N TYR A 209 -11.22 -19.87 6.97
CA TYR A 209 -10.29 -20.63 7.79
C TYR A 209 -9.06 -19.79 8.16
N ASP A 210 -8.36 -20.16 9.23
CA ASP A 210 -7.14 -19.48 9.65
C ASP A 210 -6.00 -19.79 8.67
N GLY A 211 -5.47 -18.77 7.99
CA GLY A 211 -4.50 -18.89 6.89
C GLY A 211 -3.08 -19.34 7.27
N ASP A 212 -2.81 -19.63 8.54
CA ASP A 212 -1.48 -20.05 9.00
C ASP A 212 -1.17 -21.55 8.75
N ILE A 213 -2.13 -22.32 8.24
CA ILE A 213 -1.97 -23.75 8.01
C ILE A 213 -2.15 -24.05 6.52
N GLN A 214 -1.00 -24.23 5.85
CA GLN A 214 -0.82 -24.87 4.55
C GLN A 214 -1.36 -24.17 3.30
N SER A 215 -0.45 -23.48 2.63
CA SER A 215 -0.54 -23.20 1.21
C SER A 215 -0.40 -24.50 0.40
N PHE A 216 -1.47 -25.31 0.33
CA PHE A 216 -1.59 -26.33 -0.70
C PHE A 216 -2.25 -25.69 -1.93
N GLY A 217 -1.44 -25.47 -2.99
CA GLY A 217 -1.93 -25.26 -4.35
C GLY A 217 -2.54 -23.90 -4.67
N SER A 218 -1.73 -22.83 -4.64
CA SER A 218 -2.03 -21.60 -5.39
C SER A 218 -1.47 -21.70 -6.82
N SER A 219 -2.10 -22.51 -7.64
CA SER A 219 -1.82 -22.51 -9.09
C SER A 219 -3.01 -23.07 -9.86
N VAL A 220 -4.19 -22.46 -9.70
CA VAL A 220 -5.27 -22.51 -10.70
C VAL A 220 -6.22 -21.35 -10.36
N GLU A 221 -5.88 -20.16 -10.78
CA GLU A 221 -6.84 -19.09 -10.99
C GLU A 221 -6.37 -18.27 -12.18
N THR A 222 -7.11 -18.35 -13.20
CA THR A 222 -7.40 -17.42 -14.29
C THR A 222 -7.51 -18.13 -15.62
N SER A 223 -8.64 -18.78 -15.82
CA SER A 223 -9.20 -18.92 -17.16
C SER A 223 -10.67 -19.25 -17.01
N ASP A 224 -11.51 -18.22 -16.94
CA ASP A 224 -12.88 -18.24 -17.44
C ASP A 224 -13.56 -16.89 -17.18
N SER A 225 -13.27 -15.94 -18.06
CA SER A 225 -14.19 -14.84 -18.36
C SER A 225 -13.97 -14.37 -19.80
N SER A 226 -14.22 -15.29 -20.77
CA SER A 226 -14.45 -14.90 -22.15
C SER A 226 -15.22 -16.00 -22.84
N ALA A 227 -16.53 -15.97 -22.69
CA ALA A 227 -17.51 -16.49 -23.66
C ALA A 227 -18.91 -16.06 -23.25
N ASP A 228 -19.49 -15.21 -24.10
CA ASP A 228 -20.87 -14.80 -24.29
C ASP A 228 -21.40 -13.66 -23.44
#